data_8620b4e4791e54e23d54f013b15a9a71
#
_entry.id   8620b4e4791e54e23d54f013b15a9a71
#
_cell.length_a   1.000
_cell.length_b   1.000
_cell.length_c   1.000
_cell.angle_alpha   90.00
_cell.angle_beta   90.00
_cell.angle_gamma   90.00
#
_symmetry.space_group_name_H-M   'P 1'
#
loop_
_entity.id
_entity.type
_entity.pdbx_description
1 polymer ?
#
loop_
_entity_poly.entity_id
_entity_poly.type
_entity_poly.pdbx_seq_one_letter_code
_entity_poly.pdbx_strand_id
1 'polypeptide(L)'
;MKITISQRKRADIMPDMMGLFFEDINYAADGGLYAEMLENRAFEFVDCYGDKADYYTEFDGLYGWECYPKEKNARMRCVMGSPVAEENPHYLRFTAEESQAGFKNQAYDGIVLKKDAQYEVSFYARSISYQGRIQISVQKDGIIAASGETELLPGKKQEPHNWKKYHLLLTAKEDVKGGDFAVMLEQTGVVEFDFFSMMPKDAVCGIFRRDLFELLKDLQPGFIRFPGGCIIEGNTLSNRYRFKETLKPVEHRRSNWNRWAVHLVNEENGYHSVFSHYNQTLGMGYYEFFLLCEALGAKPLPVLNVGLACQYQSYEMVQPGTEAFGQYLQDALDLIEFANGAEDGRWGSVRVAMGHKEPFHLTMLGIGNEQWETEKSGFFERYRLFEECIHAKYPEIRLIGSAGPDITSERYEKAWKYYHGAVKTQKNYVYAVDEHYYVEPDWFYAHTDFYDEYPRDVKVFAGEYAAHPGHTELMEQKNCLGGALAEAAFLTGVERNADVVVLASYAPLFARLGFTQWAPDMIWFDGETSVSYTHLRAHETGRNL
;
A
#
# COMPACT_ATOMS: atom_id res chain seq x y z
N MET A 1 19.19 9.06 38.79
CA MET A 1 19.56 9.13 37.39
C MET A 1 20.78 10.00 37.24
N LYS A 2 21.84 9.56 36.56
CA LYS A 2 23.05 10.38 36.31
C LYS A 2 23.10 10.64 34.79
N ILE A 3 22.96 11.87 34.38
CA ILE A 3 23.11 12.29 33.00
C ILE A 3 24.54 12.79 32.81
N THR A 4 25.26 12.21 31.85
CA THR A 4 26.61 12.64 31.50
C THR A 4 26.58 13.18 30.08
N ILE A 5 26.87 14.46 29.92
CA ILE A 5 27.01 15.09 28.60
C ILE A 5 28.48 15.05 28.21
N SER A 6 28.77 14.42 27.06
CA SER A 6 30.12 14.38 26.49
C SER A 6 30.20 15.33 25.31
N GLN A 7 31.29 16.08 25.19
CA GLN A 7 31.57 16.88 23.97
C GLN A 7 32.16 16.05 22.82
N ARG A 8 32.41 14.76 23.03
CA ARG A 8 32.96 13.88 22.01
C ARG A 8 31.85 13.48 21.04
N LYS A 9 31.92 13.99 19.83
CA LYS A 9 31.09 13.51 18.73
C LYS A 9 31.38 12.03 18.46
N ARG A 10 30.37 11.19 18.46
CA ARG A 10 30.49 9.73 18.23
C ARG A 10 30.22 9.36 16.78
N ALA A 11 29.18 9.95 16.18
CA ALA A 11 28.79 9.73 14.79
C ALA A 11 28.19 10.99 14.17
N ASP A 12 28.14 11.05 12.84
CA ASP A 12 27.36 12.01 12.09
C ASP A 12 26.00 11.38 11.74
N ILE A 13 24.92 12.02 12.16
CA ILE A 13 23.56 11.62 11.78
C ILE A 13 23.33 12.10 10.36
N MET A 14 23.07 11.15 9.45
CA MET A 14 22.77 11.48 8.07
C MET A 14 21.34 12.03 7.93
N PRO A 15 21.10 13.04 7.08
CA PRO A 15 19.75 13.62 6.91
C PRO A 15 18.69 12.61 6.48
N ASP A 16 19.10 11.52 5.83
CA ASP A 16 18.25 10.45 5.33
C ASP A 16 18.13 9.24 6.27
N MET A 17 18.58 9.37 7.52
CA MET A 17 18.54 8.29 8.49
C MET A 17 17.12 7.89 8.88
N MET A 18 16.25 8.87 9.12
CA MET A 18 14.86 8.64 9.49
C MET A 18 13.96 8.66 8.26
N GLY A 19 13.20 7.60 8.06
CA GLY A 19 12.28 7.46 6.95
C GLY A 19 10.91 6.93 7.36
N LEU A 20 10.13 6.56 6.37
CA LEU A 20 8.79 6.02 6.54
C LEU A 20 8.72 4.60 5.98
N PHE A 21 7.96 3.76 6.65
CA PHE A 21 7.55 2.46 6.15
C PHE A 21 6.10 2.53 5.70
N PHE A 22 5.84 2.33 4.41
CA PHE A 22 4.49 2.24 3.88
C PHE A 22 4.17 0.80 3.54
N GLU A 23 3.08 0.30 4.07
CA GLU A 23 2.43 -0.95 3.68
C GLU A 23 0.94 -0.70 3.53
N ASP A 24 0.30 -1.35 2.55
CA ASP A 24 -1.15 -1.34 2.41
C ASP A 24 -1.78 -2.35 3.39
N ILE A 25 -1.69 -2.01 4.67
CA ILE A 25 -2.36 -2.61 5.81
C ILE A 25 -3.31 -1.57 6.42
N ASN A 26 -4.34 -1.97 7.13
CA ASN A 26 -5.28 -1.05 7.78
C ASN A 26 -5.91 -0.05 6.79
N TYR A 27 -6.10 -0.45 5.53
CA TYR A 27 -6.61 0.40 4.43
C TYR A 27 -5.76 1.65 4.19
N ALA A 28 -4.45 1.50 4.25
CA ALA A 28 -3.48 2.59 4.10
C ALA A 28 -3.40 3.16 2.67
N ALA A 29 -3.57 2.32 1.63
CA ALA A 29 -3.59 2.74 0.24
C ALA A 29 -5.02 3.01 -0.24
N ASP A 30 -5.74 1.98 -0.71
CA ASP A 30 -7.16 2.10 -1.06
C ASP A 30 -7.98 2.43 0.21
N GLY A 31 -8.75 3.52 0.17
CA GLY A 31 -9.44 4.06 1.34
C GLY A 31 -8.56 4.93 2.27
N GLY A 32 -7.29 5.13 1.93
CA GLY A 32 -6.30 5.88 2.70
C GLY A 32 -5.60 6.97 1.89
N LEU A 33 -4.29 6.80 1.67
CA LEU A 33 -3.47 7.79 0.97
C LEU A 33 -3.83 7.93 -0.50
N TYR A 34 -4.29 6.87 -1.16
CA TYR A 34 -4.87 6.98 -2.49
C TYR A 34 -6.21 7.70 -2.40
N ALA A 35 -6.30 8.83 -3.08
CA ALA A 35 -7.43 9.75 -2.94
C ALA A 35 -8.74 9.27 -3.60
N GLU A 36 -8.78 8.05 -4.15
CA GLU A 36 -10.00 7.43 -4.68
C GLU A 36 -11.03 7.23 -3.55
N MET A 37 -12.21 7.80 -3.73
CA MET A 37 -13.25 7.82 -2.71
C MET A 37 -14.21 6.62 -2.79
N LEU A 38 -14.22 5.90 -3.92
CA LEU A 38 -15.13 4.77 -4.14
C LEU A 38 -14.46 3.44 -3.86
N GLU A 39 -15.18 2.56 -3.18
CA GLU A 39 -14.78 1.18 -2.95
C GLU A 39 -15.27 0.27 -4.09
N ASN A 40 -14.51 -0.77 -4.43
CA ASN A 40 -14.87 -1.75 -5.46
C ASN A 40 -15.32 -1.11 -6.79
N ARG A 41 -14.58 -0.16 -7.27
CA ARG A 41 -14.92 0.69 -8.43
C ARG A 41 -14.99 -0.05 -9.78
N ALA A 42 -14.38 -1.24 -9.88
CA ALA A 42 -14.28 -2.05 -11.08
C ALA A 42 -15.07 -3.37 -10.98
N PHE A 43 -15.86 -3.59 -9.92
CA PHE A 43 -16.68 -4.77 -9.72
C PHE A 43 -15.89 -6.10 -9.70
N GLU A 44 -14.64 -6.07 -9.20
CA GLU A 44 -13.72 -7.20 -9.20
C GLU A 44 -13.44 -7.78 -7.80
N PHE A 45 -14.07 -7.25 -6.75
CA PHE A 45 -13.78 -7.67 -5.40
C PHE A 45 -14.14 -9.13 -5.16
N VAL A 46 -13.37 -9.72 -4.28
CA VAL A 46 -13.56 -11.08 -3.79
C VAL A 46 -13.65 -11.06 -2.26
N ASP A 47 -14.36 -12.02 -1.74
CA ASP A 47 -14.38 -12.37 -0.32
C ASP A 47 -13.36 -13.48 -0.07
N CYS A 48 -12.48 -13.31 0.93
CA CYS A 48 -11.31 -14.14 1.15
C CYS A 48 -11.49 -15.04 2.36
N TYR A 49 -11.01 -16.29 2.24
CA TYR A 49 -11.12 -17.33 3.26
C TYR A 49 -9.80 -18.08 3.42
N GLY A 50 -9.68 -18.78 4.52
CA GLY A 50 -8.65 -19.77 4.72
C GLY A 50 -7.56 -19.37 5.69
N ASP A 51 -6.64 -20.32 5.90
CA ASP A 51 -5.50 -20.21 6.82
C ASP A 51 -4.36 -21.13 6.35
N LYS A 52 -3.13 -20.76 6.64
CA LYS A 52 -1.91 -21.59 6.49
C LYS A 52 -1.76 -22.33 5.16
N ALA A 53 -1.81 -21.59 4.07
CA ALA A 53 -1.66 -22.07 2.70
C ALA A 53 -2.91 -22.75 2.10
N ASP A 54 -4.01 -22.79 2.82
CA ASP A 54 -5.32 -23.23 2.31
C ASP A 54 -6.23 -22.02 2.10
N TYR A 55 -5.84 -21.16 1.15
CA TYR A 55 -6.55 -19.91 0.85
C TYR A 55 -7.41 -20.06 -0.40
N TYR A 56 -8.64 -19.54 -0.33
CA TYR A 56 -9.54 -19.43 -1.48
C TYR A 56 -10.33 -18.13 -1.43
N THR A 57 -10.88 -17.75 -2.57
CA THR A 57 -11.66 -16.52 -2.72
C THR A 57 -12.99 -16.84 -3.39
N GLU A 58 -14.04 -16.12 -2.98
CA GLU A 58 -15.34 -16.13 -3.62
C GLU A 58 -15.58 -14.77 -4.29
N PHE A 59 -16.06 -14.79 -5.53
CA PHE A 59 -16.33 -13.54 -6.25
C PHE A 59 -17.52 -12.81 -5.65
N ASP A 60 -17.33 -11.54 -5.27
CA ASP A 60 -18.35 -10.64 -4.74
C ASP A 60 -18.26 -9.25 -5.39
N GLY A 61 -18.38 -9.22 -6.72
CA GLY A 61 -18.23 -7.99 -7.49
C GLY A 61 -19.27 -6.91 -7.18
N LEU A 62 -20.33 -7.19 -6.44
CA LEU A 62 -21.29 -6.18 -5.99
C LEU A 62 -21.02 -5.67 -4.57
N TYR A 63 -19.98 -6.13 -3.91
CA TYR A 63 -19.60 -5.60 -2.59
C TYR A 63 -19.50 -4.07 -2.60
N GLY A 64 -20.13 -3.42 -1.61
CA GLY A 64 -20.19 -1.96 -1.51
C GLY A 64 -21.22 -1.28 -2.41
N TRP A 65 -21.91 -2.01 -3.30
CA TRP A 65 -22.91 -1.48 -4.22
C TRP A 65 -24.31 -2.04 -3.95
N GLU A 66 -25.33 -1.21 -3.98
CA GLU A 66 -26.74 -1.63 -3.83
C GLU A 66 -27.68 -0.85 -4.73
N CYS A 67 -28.84 -1.46 -5.10
CA CYS A 67 -29.91 -0.75 -5.82
C CYS A 67 -30.46 0.39 -4.97
N TYR A 68 -30.78 1.51 -5.64
CA TYR A 68 -31.29 2.72 -5.01
C TYR A 68 -32.27 3.48 -5.94
N PRO A 69 -33.40 4.02 -5.45
CA PRO A 69 -34.01 3.71 -4.14
C PRO A 69 -34.45 2.22 -4.06
N LYS A 70 -34.47 1.66 -2.83
CA LYS A 70 -34.78 0.22 -2.61
C LYS A 70 -36.17 -0.20 -3.05
N GLU A 71 -37.14 0.73 -3.06
CA GLU A 71 -38.51 0.49 -3.48
C GLU A 71 -38.69 0.45 -5.01
N LYS A 72 -37.70 0.85 -5.77
CA LYS A 72 -37.73 0.83 -7.24
C LYS A 72 -37.42 -0.55 -7.78
N ASN A 73 -38.14 -0.93 -8.84
CA ASN A 73 -37.86 -2.18 -9.54
C ASN A 73 -36.61 -2.03 -10.44
N ALA A 74 -35.48 -2.50 -9.94
CA ALA A 74 -34.19 -2.48 -10.63
C ALA A 74 -33.35 -3.70 -10.27
N ARG A 75 -32.38 -4.03 -11.12
CA ARG A 75 -31.47 -5.17 -10.90
C ARG A 75 -30.04 -4.82 -11.26
N MET A 76 -29.15 -5.27 -10.41
CA MET A 76 -27.69 -5.24 -10.59
C MET A 76 -27.17 -6.67 -10.82
N ARG A 77 -26.26 -6.82 -11.77
CA ARG A 77 -25.53 -8.08 -12.00
C ARG A 77 -24.12 -7.77 -12.49
N CYS A 78 -23.13 -8.41 -11.90
CA CYS A 78 -21.81 -8.49 -12.52
C CYS A 78 -21.85 -9.47 -13.69
N VAL A 79 -21.32 -9.07 -14.82
CA VAL A 79 -21.27 -9.86 -16.04
C VAL A 79 -19.88 -9.82 -16.65
N MET A 80 -19.58 -10.80 -17.50
CA MET A 80 -18.34 -10.90 -18.28
C MET A 80 -18.68 -10.89 -19.78
N GLY A 81 -17.67 -10.72 -20.63
CA GLY A 81 -17.79 -10.89 -22.08
C GLY A 81 -16.98 -9.89 -22.88
N SER A 82 -17.24 -8.62 -22.77
CA SER A 82 -16.49 -7.57 -23.47
C SER A 82 -16.17 -6.46 -22.48
N PRO A 83 -15.15 -6.66 -21.61
CA PRO A 83 -14.77 -5.71 -20.56
C PRO A 83 -14.12 -4.46 -21.14
N VAL A 84 -13.92 -3.44 -20.30
CA VAL A 84 -13.06 -2.28 -20.60
C VAL A 84 -11.61 -2.73 -20.72
N ALA A 85 -11.18 -3.63 -19.83
CA ALA A 85 -9.83 -4.20 -19.80
C ALA A 85 -9.90 -5.71 -19.46
N GLU A 86 -9.12 -6.52 -20.17
CA GLU A 86 -9.10 -7.98 -19.99
C GLU A 86 -8.58 -8.41 -18.61
N GLU A 87 -7.76 -7.58 -17.97
CA GLU A 87 -7.22 -7.84 -16.64
C GLU A 87 -8.30 -7.76 -15.55
N ASN A 88 -9.38 -7.00 -15.80
CA ASN A 88 -10.53 -6.82 -14.94
C ASN A 88 -11.79 -7.15 -15.75
N PRO A 89 -12.14 -8.45 -15.86
CA PRO A 89 -13.12 -8.91 -16.85
C PRO A 89 -14.58 -8.68 -16.47
N HIS A 90 -14.87 -8.33 -15.21
CA HIS A 90 -16.23 -8.11 -14.75
C HIS A 90 -16.64 -6.65 -14.91
N TYR A 91 -17.92 -6.41 -15.11
CA TYR A 91 -18.52 -5.09 -15.13
C TYR A 91 -19.99 -5.17 -14.70
N LEU A 92 -20.55 -4.07 -14.25
CA LEU A 92 -21.94 -3.98 -13.82
C LEU A 92 -22.88 -3.91 -15.02
N ARG A 93 -23.88 -4.80 -15.08
CA ARG A 93 -25.08 -4.62 -15.88
C ARG A 93 -26.22 -4.19 -14.95
N PHE A 94 -26.68 -2.95 -15.15
CA PHE A 94 -27.80 -2.39 -14.43
C PHE A 94 -29.05 -2.37 -15.33
N THR A 95 -30.18 -2.88 -14.80
CA THR A 95 -31.49 -2.87 -15.46
C THR A 95 -32.45 -2.04 -14.66
N ALA A 96 -32.89 -0.90 -15.20
CA ALA A 96 -33.96 -0.07 -14.65
C ALA A 96 -35.30 -0.51 -15.26
N GLU A 97 -36.13 -1.19 -14.49
CA GLU A 97 -37.49 -1.58 -14.90
C GLU A 97 -38.51 -0.47 -14.65
N GLU A 98 -38.13 0.51 -13.83
CA GLU A 98 -38.87 1.76 -13.58
C GLU A 98 -37.98 2.98 -13.81
N SER A 99 -38.60 4.11 -14.13
CA SER A 99 -37.89 5.40 -14.21
C SER A 99 -37.42 5.86 -12.82
N GLN A 100 -36.40 6.70 -12.79
CA GLN A 100 -35.78 7.15 -11.55
C GLN A 100 -35.34 5.99 -10.64
N ALA A 101 -34.71 4.99 -11.24
CA ALA A 101 -34.06 3.87 -10.57
C ALA A 101 -32.54 3.96 -10.77
N GLY A 102 -31.78 3.53 -9.80
CA GLY A 102 -30.33 3.62 -9.83
C GLY A 102 -29.65 2.67 -8.83
N PHE A 103 -28.46 3.01 -8.51
CA PHE A 103 -27.64 2.28 -7.55
C PHE A 103 -26.69 3.25 -6.82
N LYS A 104 -26.16 2.81 -5.70
CA LYS A 104 -25.26 3.63 -4.88
C LYS A 104 -24.08 2.83 -4.34
N ASN A 105 -23.02 3.56 -4.02
CA ASN A 105 -21.84 3.08 -3.30
C ASN A 105 -21.69 3.87 -2.01
N GLN A 106 -21.48 3.17 -0.90
CA GLN A 106 -21.27 3.77 0.42
C GLN A 106 -19.80 4.07 0.72
N ALA A 107 -18.90 3.73 -0.21
CA ALA A 107 -17.47 3.80 0.02
C ALA A 107 -17.05 3.01 1.28
N TYR A 108 -15.93 3.39 1.90
CA TYR A 108 -15.40 2.70 3.08
C TYR A 108 -16.23 2.97 4.36
N ASP A 109 -16.69 4.20 4.57
CA ASP A 109 -17.52 4.66 5.70
C ASP A 109 -18.37 5.90 5.31
N GLY A 110 -18.68 5.98 4.03
CA GLY A 110 -19.39 7.07 3.40
C GLY A 110 -18.48 8.14 2.82
N ILE A 111 -19.02 8.85 1.83
CA ILE A 111 -18.33 9.96 1.15
C ILE A 111 -18.28 11.19 2.07
N VAL A 112 -17.12 11.83 2.11
CA VAL A 112 -16.93 13.11 2.76
C VAL A 112 -16.76 14.22 1.71
N LEU A 113 -17.58 15.25 1.77
CA LEU A 113 -17.45 16.43 0.93
C LEU A 113 -17.17 17.67 1.79
N LYS A 114 -16.36 18.58 1.26
CA LYS A 114 -16.16 19.93 1.80
C LYS A 114 -16.87 20.94 0.91
N LYS A 115 -17.63 21.84 1.51
CA LYS A 115 -18.34 22.88 0.79
C LYS A 115 -17.42 23.64 -0.15
N ASP A 116 -17.92 23.96 -1.34
CA ASP A 116 -17.23 24.64 -2.44
C ASP A 116 -16.04 23.88 -3.05
N ALA A 117 -15.68 22.69 -2.50
CA ALA A 117 -14.67 21.83 -3.09
C ALA A 117 -15.19 21.14 -4.36
N GLN A 118 -14.27 20.81 -5.24
CA GLN A 118 -14.54 20.13 -6.51
C GLN A 118 -14.03 18.70 -6.49
N TYR A 119 -14.82 17.84 -7.14
CA TYR A 119 -14.54 16.39 -7.24
C TYR A 119 -14.68 15.96 -8.70
N GLU A 120 -13.64 15.30 -9.21
CA GLU A 120 -13.65 14.74 -10.55
C GLU A 120 -14.24 13.33 -10.50
N VAL A 121 -15.33 13.12 -11.25
CA VAL A 121 -15.96 11.82 -11.38
C VAL A 121 -15.72 11.30 -12.79
N SER A 122 -15.33 10.04 -12.91
CA SER A 122 -15.27 9.35 -14.20
C SER A 122 -15.83 7.93 -14.08
N PHE A 123 -16.33 7.42 -15.19
CA PHE A 123 -16.80 6.05 -15.33
C PHE A 123 -16.86 5.65 -16.80
N TYR A 124 -16.79 4.37 -17.04
CA TYR A 124 -17.10 3.81 -18.36
C TYR A 124 -18.55 3.37 -18.40
N ALA A 125 -19.23 3.67 -19.50
CA ALA A 125 -20.59 3.19 -19.72
C ALA A 125 -20.85 2.88 -21.19
N ARG A 126 -21.77 1.93 -21.42
CA ARG A 126 -22.38 1.69 -22.73
C ARG A 126 -23.85 1.34 -22.57
N SER A 127 -24.66 1.85 -23.48
CA SER A 127 -26.10 1.55 -23.51
C SER A 127 -26.37 0.26 -24.25
N ILE A 128 -27.15 -0.62 -23.64
CA ILE A 128 -27.72 -1.80 -24.28
C ILE A 128 -29.11 -1.47 -24.86
N SER A 129 -29.96 -0.82 -24.06
CA SER A 129 -31.32 -0.41 -24.47
C SER A 129 -31.78 0.89 -23.84
N TYR A 130 -30.88 1.61 -23.20
CA TYR A 130 -31.16 2.86 -22.50
C TYR A 130 -30.91 4.08 -23.40
N GLN A 131 -31.78 5.08 -23.30
CA GLN A 131 -31.55 6.41 -23.87
C GLN A 131 -32.10 7.45 -22.90
N GLY A 132 -31.25 8.34 -22.43
CA GLY A 132 -31.65 9.38 -21.49
C GLY A 132 -30.48 9.91 -20.66
N ARG A 133 -30.83 10.73 -19.67
CA ARG A 133 -29.84 11.29 -18.75
C ARG A 133 -29.52 10.33 -17.62
N ILE A 134 -28.26 10.34 -17.24
CA ILE A 134 -27.74 9.72 -16.03
C ILE A 134 -27.33 10.87 -15.10
N GLN A 135 -27.87 10.87 -13.89
CA GLN A 135 -27.44 11.76 -12.84
C GLN A 135 -26.46 11.05 -11.92
N ILE A 136 -25.34 11.69 -11.65
CA ILE A 136 -24.39 11.31 -10.62
C ILE A 136 -24.53 12.29 -9.47
N SER A 137 -24.63 11.80 -8.24
CA SER A 137 -24.75 12.65 -7.07
C SER A 137 -24.06 12.07 -5.85
N VAL A 138 -23.70 12.96 -4.92
CA VAL A 138 -23.42 12.60 -3.54
C VAL A 138 -24.55 13.13 -2.69
N GLN A 139 -25.13 12.26 -1.89
CA GLN A 139 -26.32 12.57 -1.10
C GLN A 139 -26.24 11.97 0.30
N LYS A 140 -26.95 12.58 1.24
CA LYS A 140 -27.16 12.08 2.58
C LYS A 140 -28.56 12.41 3.04
N ASP A 141 -29.28 11.45 3.62
CA ASP A 141 -30.64 11.62 4.17
C ASP A 141 -31.61 12.28 3.16
N GLY A 142 -31.47 11.94 1.86
CA GLY A 142 -32.28 12.48 0.78
C GLY A 142 -31.87 13.89 0.29
N ILE A 143 -30.83 14.47 0.84
CA ILE A 143 -30.31 15.78 0.43
C ILE A 143 -29.14 15.56 -0.54
N ILE A 144 -29.22 16.17 -1.73
CA ILE A 144 -28.15 16.13 -2.74
C ILE A 144 -27.16 17.26 -2.49
N ALA A 145 -25.98 16.91 -2.00
CA ALA A 145 -24.93 17.86 -1.69
C ALA A 145 -24.03 18.21 -2.90
N ALA A 146 -23.89 17.29 -3.85
CA ALA A 146 -23.20 17.53 -5.11
C ALA A 146 -23.87 16.73 -6.22
N SER A 147 -23.96 17.24 -7.44
CA SER A 147 -24.51 16.50 -8.56
C SER A 147 -24.02 17.00 -9.92
N GLY A 148 -24.04 16.10 -10.88
CA GLY A 148 -23.82 16.38 -12.30
C GLY A 148 -24.61 15.40 -13.16
N GLU A 149 -24.82 15.73 -14.41
CA GLU A 149 -25.59 14.93 -15.35
C GLU A 149 -24.82 14.71 -16.64
N THR A 150 -25.07 13.57 -17.28
CA THR A 150 -24.58 13.29 -18.62
C THR A 150 -25.65 12.55 -19.41
N GLU A 151 -25.62 12.68 -20.73
CA GLU A 151 -26.54 11.97 -21.62
C GLU A 151 -25.89 10.71 -22.16
N LEU A 152 -26.61 9.60 -22.04
CA LEU A 152 -26.22 8.32 -22.62
C LEU A 152 -27.12 8.01 -23.81
N LEU A 153 -26.52 7.97 -24.99
CA LEU A 153 -27.20 7.61 -26.23
C LEU A 153 -26.93 6.14 -26.59
N PRO A 154 -27.89 5.47 -27.22
CA PRO A 154 -27.68 4.11 -27.70
C PRO A 154 -26.50 4.05 -28.65
N GLY A 155 -25.63 3.06 -28.46
CA GLY A 155 -24.57 2.76 -29.40
C GLY A 155 -25.12 2.45 -30.78
N LYS A 156 -24.38 2.74 -31.85
CA LYS A 156 -24.77 2.31 -33.19
C LYS A 156 -24.85 0.78 -33.22
N LYS A 157 -25.89 0.20 -33.82
CA LYS A 157 -26.14 -1.25 -33.90
C LYS A 157 -24.95 -2.10 -34.40
N GLN A 158 -23.94 -1.48 -35.00
CA GLN A 158 -22.76 -2.13 -35.59
C GLN A 158 -21.52 -2.13 -34.69
N GLU A 159 -21.56 -1.50 -33.48
CA GLU A 159 -20.44 -1.41 -32.56
C GLU A 159 -20.87 -1.78 -31.12
N PRO A 160 -21.24 -3.05 -30.87
CA PRO A 160 -21.79 -3.48 -29.57
C PRO A 160 -20.76 -3.47 -28.42
N HIS A 161 -19.49 -3.14 -28.71
CA HIS A 161 -18.38 -3.21 -27.74
C HIS A 161 -17.81 -1.85 -27.36
N ASN A 162 -18.40 -0.73 -27.80
CA ASN A 162 -17.81 0.58 -27.57
C ASN A 162 -18.15 1.13 -26.18
N TRP A 163 -17.29 0.84 -25.25
CA TRP A 163 -17.23 1.58 -24.01
C TRP A 163 -16.87 3.05 -24.26
N LYS A 164 -17.54 3.95 -23.56
CA LYS A 164 -17.21 5.36 -23.57
C LYS A 164 -16.89 5.79 -22.15
N LYS A 165 -15.77 6.49 -21.96
CA LYS A 165 -15.41 7.10 -20.68
C LYS A 165 -16.14 8.45 -20.57
N TYR A 166 -16.84 8.64 -19.48
CA TYR A 166 -17.54 9.87 -19.11
C TYR A 166 -16.76 10.58 -18.01
N HIS A 167 -16.81 11.90 -18.03
CA HIS A 167 -16.17 12.75 -17.02
C HIS A 167 -17.16 13.82 -16.59
N LEU A 168 -17.25 14.03 -15.28
CA LEU A 168 -18.07 15.05 -14.64
C LEU A 168 -17.24 15.78 -13.59
N LEU A 169 -17.49 17.05 -13.40
CA LEU A 169 -16.96 17.84 -12.30
C LEU A 169 -18.11 18.18 -11.36
N LEU A 170 -18.06 17.66 -10.14
CA LEU A 170 -19.03 17.96 -9.10
C LEU A 170 -18.47 19.08 -8.21
N THR A 171 -19.33 20.04 -7.82
CA THR A 171 -19.00 21.03 -6.80
C THR A 171 -19.92 20.82 -5.61
N ALA A 172 -19.36 20.64 -4.43
CA ALA A 172 -20.14 20.46 -3.22
C ALA A 172 -20.82 21.76 -2.79
N LYS A 173 -22.11 21.70 -2.49
CA LYS A 173 -22.94 22.83 -2.02
C LYS A 173 -22.86 23.02 -0.51
N GLU A 174 -22.50 21.97 0.20
CA GLU A 174 -22.41 21.90 1.66
C GLU A 174 -21.39 20.84 2.10
N ASP A 175 -21.00 20.89 3.38
CA ASP A 175 -20.18 19.84 3.99
C ASP A 175 -21.04 18.58 4.19
N VAL A 176 -20.47 17.43 3.87
CA VAL A 176 -21.10 16.12 4.08
C VAL A 176 -20.11 15.18 4.74
N LYS A 177 -20.59 14.38 5.70
CA LYS A 177 -19.88 13.26 6.28
C LYS A 177 -20.76 12.02 6.22
N GLY A 178 -20.25 10.94 5.65
CA GLY A 178 -20.99 9.69 5.50
C GLY A 178 -22.10 9.80 4.43
N GLY A 179 -21.80 10.42 3.28
CA GLY A 179 -22.69 10.46 2.12
C GLY A 179 -22.62 9.21 1.26
N ASP A 180 -23.65 9.00 0.45
CA ASP A 180 -23.70 7.96 -0.57
C ASP A 180 -23.35 8.55 -1.94
N PHE A 181 -22.49 7.88 -2.71
CA PHE A 181 -22.34 8.15 -4.14
C PHE A 181 -23.46 7.43 -4.89
N ALA A 182 -24.30 8.15 -5.61
CA ALA A 182 -25.46 7.59 -6.30
C ALA A 182 -25.45 7.85 -7.81
N VAL A 183 -25.87 6.84 -8.55
CA VAL A 183 -26.06 6.85 -10.02
C VAL A 183 -27.52 6.60 -10.32
N MET A 184 -28.21 7.55 -10.93
CA MET A 184 -29.65 7.50 -11.21
C MET A 184 -29.93 7.56 -12.71
N LEU A 185 -30.75 6.66 -13.20
CA LEU A 185 -31.26 6.65 -14.57
C LEU A 185 -32.61 7.35 -14.63
N GLU A 186 -32.76 8.30 -15.53
CA GLU A 186 -34.02 9.03 -15.71
C GLU A 186 -35.13 8.15 -16.29
N GLN A 187 -34.77 7.24 -17.19
CA GLN A 187 -35.69 6.37 -17.92
C GLN A 187 -35.44 4.89 -17.61
N THR A 188 -36.34 4.03 -18.08
CA THR A 188 -36.14 2.59 -18.08
C THR A 188 -35.13 2.16 -19.13
N GLY A 189 -34.46 1.03 -18.91
CA GLY A 189 -33.53 0.43 -19.87
C GLY A 189 -32.37 -0.31 -19.21
N VAL A 190 -31.44 -0.75 -20.03
CA VAL A 190 -30.26 -1.51 -19.61
C VAL A 190 -29.00 -0.75 -19.98
N VAL A 191 -28.14 -0.56 -18.99
CA VAL A 191 -26.82 0.09 -19.13
C VAL A 191 -25.77 -0.80 -18.51
N GLU A 192 -24.60 -0.85 -19.11
CA GLU A 192 -23.42 -1.46 -18.52
C GLU A 192 -22.45 -0.36 -18.08
N PHE A 193 -21.85 -0.56 -16.91
CA PHE A 193 -20.95 0.37 -16.26
C PHE A 193 -19.69 -0.33 -15.79
N ASP A 194 -18.59 0.42 -15.77
CA ASP A 194 -17.32 -0.05 -15.22
C ASP A 194 -16.43 1.11 -14.77
N PHE A 195 -15.43 0.80 -13.95
CA PHE A 195 -14.38 1.71 -13.49
C PHE A 195 -14.90 3.08 -13.04
N PHE A 196 -15.80 3.08 -12.08
CA PHE A 196 -16.16 4.32 -11.41
C PHE A 196 -14.96 4.90 -10.67
N SER A 197 -14.87 6.21 -10.63
CA SER A 197 -13.86 6.96 -9.87
C SER A 197 -14.43 8.29 -9.41
N MET A 198 -14.14 8.65 -8.19
CA MET A 198 -14.41 9.96 -7.63
C MET A 198 -13.18 10.44 -6.86
N MET A 199 -12.52 11.48 -7.38
CA MET A 199 -11.27 12.01 -6.83
C MET A 199 -11.43 13.48 -6.44
N PRO A 200 -10.96 13.91 -5.25
CA PRO A 200 -10.85 15.32 -4.93
C PRO A 200 -9.92 16.01 -5.93
N LYS A 201 -10.34 17.16 -6.47
CA LYS A 201 -9.52 17.89 -7.44
C LYS A 201 -8.23 18.46 -6.86
N ASP A 202 -8.17 18.59 -5.56
CA ASP A 202 -7.00 19.06 -4.83
C ASP A 202 -6.05 17.94 -4.40
N ALA A 203 -6.28 16.69 -4.83
CA ALA A 203 -5.38 15.57 -4.60
C ALA A 203 -3.96 15.92 -5.07
N VAL A 204 -2.98 15.68 -4.21
CA VAL A 204 -1.57 15.98 -4.54
C VAL A 204 -1.11 15.03 -5.64
N CYS A 205 -0.45 15.56 -6.66
CA CYS A 205 -0.10 14.84 -7.91
C CYS A 205 -1.31 14.21 -8.62
N GLY A 206 -2.56 14.59 -8.27
CA GLY A 206 -3.77 13.95 -8.76
C GLY A 206 -3.99 12.53 -8.22
N ILE A 207 -3.27 12.14 -7.14
CA ILE A 207 -3.21 10.76 -6.63
C ILE A 207 -3.42 10.72 -5.12
N PHE A 208 -2.72 11.58 -4.36
CA PHE A 208 -2.62 11.45 -2.91
C PHE A 208 -3.62 12.34 -2.20
N ARG A 209 -4.29 11.77 -1.23
CA ARG A 209 -5.16 12.50 -0.32
C ARG A 209 -4.36 13.58 0.41
N ARG A 210 -4.80 14.86 0.24
CA ARG A 210 -4.00 16.03 0.63
C ARG A 210 -3.66 16.07 2.11
N ASP A 211 -4.61 15.84 2.99
CA ASP A 211 -4.40 15.92 4.43
C ASP A 211 -3.37 14.88 4.92
N LEU A 212 -3.43 13.65 4.40
CA LEU A 212 -2.45 12.61 4.71
C LEU A 212 -1.07 12.94 4.12
N PHE A 213 -1.03 13.45 2.89
CA PHE A 213 0.21 13.85 2.26
C PHE A 213 0.92 14.98 3.02
N GLU A 214 0.19 16.00 3.50
CA GLU A 214 0.79 17.11 4.26
C GLU A 214 1.35 16.62 5.60
N LEU A 215 0.72 15.66 6.28
CA LEU A 215 1.30 15.03 7.46
C LEU A 215 2.63 14.32 7.15
N LEU A 216 2.70 13.58 6.04
CA LEU A 216 3.96 12.94 5.62
C LEU A 216 5.04 13.97 5.30
N LYS A 217 4.66 15.07 4.67
CA LYS A 217 5.57 16.17 4.31
C LYS A 217 6.13 16.87 5.54
N ASP A 218 5.32 17.08 6.56
CA ASP A 218 5.75 17.69 7.82
C ASP A 218 6.77 16.81 8.57
N LEU A 219 6.75 15.49 8.35
CA LEU A 219 7.75 14.57 8.89
C LEU A 219 9.12 14.68 8.22
N GLN A 220 9.21 15.26 7.04
CA GLN A 220 10.45 15.39 6.26
C GLN A 220 11.24 14.07 6.16
N PRO A 221 10.65 12.98 5.65
CA PRO A 221 11.30 11.69 5.62
C PRO A 221 12.53 11.68 4.72
N GLY A 222 13.60 11.05 5.16
CA GLY A 222 14.80 10.85 4.36
C GLY A 222 14.64 9.78 3.29
N PHE A 223 13.75 8.80 3.53
CA PHE A 223 13.41 7.73 2.59
C PHE A 223 11.99 7.22 2.83
N ILE A 224 11.46 6.47 1.85
CA ILE A 224 10.23 5.69 2.01
C ILE A 224 10.53 4.25 1.60
N ARG A 225 10.30 3.30 2.52
CA ARG A 225 10.29 1.85 2.27
C ARG A 225 8.90 1.45 1.82
N PHE A 226 8.77 0.87 0.63
CA PHE A 226 7.51 0.49 -0.01
C PHE A 226 7.67 -0.76 -0.91
N PRO A 227 6.61 -1.39 -1.40
CA PRO A 227 5.18 -1.18 -1.15
C PRO A 227 4.72 -1.73 0.19
N GLY A 228 5.62 -2.22 1.00
CA GLY A 228 5.37 -2.71 2.34
C GLY A 228 6.27 -3.85 2.77
N GLY A 229 5.83 -4.52 3.80
CA GLY A 229 6.39 -5.72 4.42
C GLY A 229 5.76 -7.00 3.84
N CYS A 230 4.89 -7.66 4.61
CA CYS A 230 4.28 -8.93 4.23
C CYS A 230 3.46 -8.87 2.92
N ILE A 231 3.01 -7.69 2.50
CA ILE A 231 2.26 -7.54 1.25
C ILE A 231 3.11 -7.86 0.01
N ILE A 232 4.43 -7.65 0.06
CA ILE A 232 5.33 -8.00 -1.05
C ILE A 232 5.48 -9.52 -1.17
N GLU A 233 5.31 -10.24 -0.07
CA GLU A 233 5.40 -11.69 0.00
C GLU A 233 4.10 -12.37 -0.45
N GLY A 234 2.94 -11.85 -0.01
CA GLY A 234 1.62 -12.45 -0.15
C GLY A 234 1.38 -13.62 0.82
N ASN A 235 0.13 -14.02 0.99
CA ASN A 235 -0.22 -15.30 1.63
C ASN A 235 0.17 -16.47 0.71
N THR A 236 0.05 -16.24 -0.59
CA THR A 236 0.51 -17.10 -1.67
C THR A 236 1.30 -16.26 -2.67
N LEU A 237 2.12 -16.88 -3.51
CA LEU A 237 2.82 -16.14 -4.56
C LEU A 237 1.87 -15.53 -5.60
N SER A 238 0.62 -15.98 -5.64
CA SER A 238 -0.39 -15.45 -6.56
C SER A 238 -0.89 -14.05 -6.15
N ASN A 239 -1.06 -13.79 -4.84
CA ASN A 239 -1.53 -12.49 -4.34
C ASN A 239 -0.41 -11.54 -3.87
N ARG A 240 0.87 -11.90 -4.08
CA ARG A 240 1.98 -10.98 -3.80
C ARG A 240 1.86 -9.69 -4.59
N TYR A 241 2.37 -8.60 -4.06
CA TYR A 241 2.42 -7.33 -4.77
C TYR A 241 3.44 -7.39 -5.92
N ARG A 242 2.98 -7.16 -7.16
CA ARG A 242 3.77 -7.35 -8.38
C ARG A 242 4.09 -6.01 -9.03
N PHE A 243 5.38 -5.68 -9.12
CA PHE A 243 5.88 -4.48 -9.74
C PHE A 243 5.28 -4.20 -11.14
N LYS A 244 5.41 -5.13 -12.07
CA LYS A 244 4.99 -4.95 -13.47
C LYS A 244 3.48 -4.79 -13.65
N GLU A 245 2.68 -5.38 -12.78
CA GLU A 245 1.23 -5.22 -12.83
C GLU A 245 0.78 -3.80 -12.49
N THR A 246 1.62 -3.05 -11.77
CA THR A 246 1.32 -1.67 -11.36
C THR A 246 1.82 -0.61 -12.34
N LEU A 247 2.55 -0.99 -13.41
CA LEU A 247 3.08 -0.08 -14.43
C LEU A 247 2.18 0.04 -15.67
N LYS A 248 0.90 -0.15 -15.51
CA LYS A 248 -0.11 -0.05 -16.57
C LYS A 248 -1.06 1.12 -16.26
N PRO A 249 -1.85 1.60 -17.22
CA PRO A 249 -3.04 2.40 -16.92
C PRO A 249 -3.90 1.69 -15.86
N VAL A 250 -4.55 2.46 -15.00
CA VAL A 250 -5.25 1.91 -13.82
C VAL A 250 -6.29 0.85 -14.19
N GLU A 251 -6.96 1.02 -15.32
CA GLU A 251 -7.95 0.06 -15.83
C GLU A 251 -7.34 -1.31 -16.17
N HIS A 252 -6.05 -1.35 -16.49
CA HIS A 252 -5.29 -2.55 -16.83
C HIS A 252 -4.50 -3.14 -15.65
N ARG A 253 -4.65 -2.59 -14.46
CA ARG A 253 -4.07 -3.14 -13.24
C ARG A 253 -5.06 -4.14 -12.66
N ARG A 254 -4.69 -5.42 -12.64
CA ARG A 254 -5.57 -6.47 -12.13
C ARG A 254 -5.83 -6.26 -10.65
N SER A 255 -7.09 -6.15 -10.25
CA SER A 255 -7.50 -6.19 -8.86
C SER A 255 -6.97 -7.45 -8.17
N ASN A 256 -6.51 -7.31 -6.94
CA ASN A 256 -5.90 -8.37 -6.16
C ASN A 256 -6.52 -8.38 -4.76
N TRP A 257 -6.62 -9.55 -4.14
CA TRP A 257 -6.96 -9.60 -2.74
C TRP A 257 -5.72 -9.26 -1.88
N ASN A 258 -5.94 -8.47 -0.84
CA ASN A 258 -4.86 -8.01 0.03
C ASN A 258 -4.34 -9.15 0.91
N ARG A 259 -3.02 -9.15 1.18
CA ARG A 259 -2.38 -10.07 2.13
C ARG A 259 -3.09 -10.09 3.49
N TRP A 260 -3.62 -8.96 3.91
CA TRP A 260 -4.24 -8.76 5.22
C TRP A 260 -5.73 -9.12 5.27
N ALA A 261 -6.33 -9.53 4.15
CA ALA A 261 -7.73 -9.96 4.08
C ALA A 261 -8.04 -11.19 4.95
N VAL A 262 -7.05 -12.01 5.28
CA VAL A 262 -7.22 -13.28 6.03
C VAL A 262 -6.37 -13.36 7.30
N HIS A 263 -5.85 -12.23 7.79
CA HIS A 263 -4.97 -12.22 8.97
C HIS A 263 -5.73 -12.44 10.29
N LEU A 264 -6.88 -11.78 10.43
CA LEU A 264 -7.73 -11.88 11.63
C LEU A 264 -9.01 -12.64 11.30
N VAL A 265 -9.18 -13.78 11.91
CA VAL A 265 -10.33 -14.67 11.70
C VAL A 265 -11.41 -14.36 12.73
N ASN A 266 -12.66 -14.29 12.28
CA ASN A 266 -13.81 -14.23 13.16
C ASN A 266 -14.20 -15.66 13.56
N GLU A 267 -14.02 -16.01 14.84
CA GLU A 267 -14.32 -17.35 15.36
C GLU A 267 -15.81 -17.73 15.20
N GLU A 268 -16.73 -16.77 15.22
CA GLU A 268 -18.17 -17.02 15.01
C GLU A 268 -18.47 -17.51 13.59
N ASN A 269 -17.69 -17.07 12.61
CA ASN A 269 -17.83 -17.41 11.18
C ASN A 269 -16.80 -18.45 10.70
N GLY A 270 -16.09 -19.10 11.61
CA GLY A 270 -15.02 -20.04 11.27
C GLY A 270 -13.79 -19.33 10.73
N TYR A 271 -13.30 -19.72 9.54
CA TYR A 271 -12.09 -19.14 8.93
C TYR A 271 -12.35 -17.87 8.12
N HIS A 272 -13.47 -17.20 8.31
CA HIS A 272 -13.81 -15.95 7.65
C HIS A 272 -13.20 -14.77 8.40
N SER A 273 -12.38 -13.99 7.74
CA SER A 273 -11.71 -12.84 8.34
C SER A 273 -12.67 -11.68 8.60
N VAL A 274 -12.34 -10.84 9.59
CA VAL A 274 -13.07 -9.59 9.87
C VAL A 274 -13.02 -8.63 8.68
N PHE A 275 -11.93 -8.63 7.92
CA PHE A 275 -11.72 -7.78 6.74
C PHE A 275 -11.56 -8.60 5.46
N SER A 276 -12.38 -9.63 5.29
CA SER A 276 -12.28 -10.57 4.17
C SER A 276 -12.44 -9.93 2.78
N HIS A 277 -13.11 -8.79 2.70
CA HIS A 277 -13.24 -7.98 1.48
C HIS A 277 -12.12 -6.94 1.31
N TYR A 278 -11.02 -7.05 2.04
CA TYR A 278 -9.87 -6.17 1.81
C TYR A 278 -9.19 -6.54 0.49
N ASN A 279 -9.53 -5.80 -0.56
CA ASN A 279 -8.96 -5.94 -1.89
C ASN A 279 -8.10 -4.72 -2.24
N GLN A 280 -7.23 -4.87 -3.22
CA GLN A 280 -6.36 -3.84 -3.75
C GLN A 280 -6.75 -3.54 -5.20
N THR A 281 -7.03 -2.27 -5.49
CA THR A 281 -7.25 -1.81 -6.87
C THR A 281 -5.95 -1.54 -7.60
N LEU A 282 -4.83 -1.51 -6.87
CA LEU A 282 -3.50 -1.10 -7.32
C LEU A 282 -3.47 0.32 -7.90
N GLY A 283 -4.41 1.19 -7.47
CA GLY A 283 -4.41 2.61 -7.82
C GLY A 283 -3.15 3.34 -7.36
N MET A 284 -2.58 2.90 -6.21
CA MET A 284 -1.19 3.18 -5.85
C MET A 284 -0.31 2.00 -6.24
N GLY A 285 0.56 2.19 -7.22
CA GLY A 285 1.55 1.23 -7.66
C GLY A 285 2.98 1.75 -7.46
N TYR A 286 3.96 1.05 -8.00
CA TYR A 286 5.37 1.48 -7.87
C TYR A 286 5.62 2.86 -8.46
N TYR A 287 4.98 3.19 -9.57
CA TYR A 287 5.10 4.53 -10.16
C TYR A 287 4.61 5.62 -9.20
N GLU A 288 3.46 5.42 -8.59
CA GLU A 288 2.87 6.35 -7.64
C GLU A 288 3.73 6.45 -6.36
N PHE A 289 4.31 5.35 -5.89
CA PHE A 289 5.27 5.39 -4.77
C PHE A 289 6.54 6.18 -5.10
N PHE A 290 7.07 6.06 -6.32
CA PHE A 290 8.19 6.89 -6.75
C PHE A 290 7.82 8.38 -6.80
N LEU A 291 6.62 8.71 -7.31
CA LEU A 291 6.11 10.09 -7.29
C LEU A 291 5.92 10.61 -5.86
N LEU A 292 5.46 9.76 -4.93
CA LEU A 292 5.36 10.12 -3.51
C LEU A 292 6.73 10.47 -2.93
N CYS A 293 7.73 9.64 -3.20
CA CYS A 293 9.11 9.90 -2.75
C CYS A 293 9.62 11.24 -3.28
N GLU A 294 9.45 11.50 -4.56
CA GLU A 294 9.88 12.76 -5.18
C GLU A 294 9.16 13.97 -4.60
N ALA A 295 7.82 13.90 -4.46
CA ALA A 295 7.01 14.97 -3.91
C ALA A 295 7.33 15.31 -2.44
N LEU A 296 7.82 14.32 -1.67
CA LEU A 296 8.28 14.49 -0.29
C LEU A 296 9.77 14.81 -0.17
N GLY A 297 10.54 14.74 -1.27
CA GLY A 297 11.99 14.87 -1.25
C GLY A 297 12.71 13.69 -0.58
N ALA A 298 12.06 12.53 -0.50
CA ALA A 298 12.54 11.32 0.13
C ALA A 298 13.22 10.38 -0.88
N LYS A 299 14.17 9.56 -0.44
CA LYS A 299 14.77 8.51 -1.28
C LYS A 299 13.84 7.31 -1.40
N PRO A 300 13.65 6.73 -2.59
CA PRO A 300 12.90 5.49 -2.74
C PRO A 300 13.69 4.29 -2.21
N LEU A 301 13.03 3.44 -1.42
CA LEU A 301 13.55 2.16 -0.96
C LEU A 301 12.50 1.06 -1.20
N PRO A 302 12.35 0.61 -2.45
CA PRO A 302 11.46 -0.50 -2.75
C PRO A 302 12.01 -1.82 -2.21
N VAL A 303 11.10 -2.70 -1.75
CA VAL A 303 11.40 -4.07 -1.34
C VAL A 303 10.92 -5.03 -2.42
N LEU A 304 11.68 -6.08 -2.69
CA LEU A 304 11.39 -7.08 -3.71
C LEU A 304 11.12 -8.46 -3.11
N ASN A 305 10.16 -9.17 -3.70
CA ASN A 305 9.93 -10.58 -3.40
C ASN A 305 11.07 -11.45 -3.98
N VAL A 306 11.54 -12.41 -3.22
CA VAL A 306 12.63 -13.32 -3.60
C VAL A 306 12.15 -14.72 -4.00
N GLY A 307 10.91 -14.84 -4.45
CA GLY A 307 10.30 -16.13 -4.81
C GLY A 307 9.85 -16.94 -3.60
N LEU A 308 9.52 -16.27 -2.50
CA LEU A 308 8.95 -16.84 -1.29
C LEU A 308 7.65 -16.11 -0.95
N ALA A 309 6.59 -16.87 -0.64
CA ALA A 309 5.44 -16.33 0.07
C ALA A 309 5.79 -16.09 1.55
N CYS A 310 4.94 -15.36 2.28
CA CYS A 310 5.16 -15.10 3.70
C CYS A 310 5.32 -16.41 4.47
N GLN A 311 6.50 -16.62 5.06
CA GLN A 311 6.87 -17.89 5.69
C GLN A 311 6.04 -18.23 6.93
N TYR A 312 5.29 -17.26 7.50
CA TYR A 312 4.29 -17.53 8.54
C TYR A 312 2.98 -18.06 7.98
N GLN A 313 2.67 -17.74 6.71
CA GLN A 313 1.36 -17.97 6.12
C GLN A 313 1.35 -19.08 5.07
N SER A 314 2.52 -19.42 4.51
CA SER A 314 2.60 -20.38 3.40
C SER A 314 3.97 -21.04 3.30
N TYR A 315 3.97 -22.18 2.62
CA TYR A 315 5.20 -22.87 2.20
C TYR A 315 5.47 -22.71 0.70
N GLU A 316 4.69 -21.87 0.03
CA GLU A 316 4.81 -21.67 -1.41
C GLU A 316 6.09 -20.92 -1.75
N MET A 317 6.83 -21.48 -2.71
CA MET A 317 8.09 -20.92 -3.15
C MET A 317 8.42 -21.31 -4.59
N VAL A 318 9.19 -20.47 -5.27
CA VAL A 318 9.81 -20.77 -6.56
C VAL A 318 11.26 -21.17 -6.32
N GLN A 319 11.68 -22.30 -6.87
CA GLN A 319 13.03 -22.82 -6.63
C GLN A 319 14.10 -22.03 -7.39
N PRO A 320 15.24 -21.70 -6.75
CA PRO A 320 16.41 -21.17 -7.44
C PRO A 320 16.86 -22.05 -8.60
N GLY A 321 17.41 -21.44 -9.66
CA GLY A 321 17.87 -22.15 -10.85
C GLY A 321 16.76 -22.51 -11.86
N THR A 322 15.49 -22.23 -11.55
CA THR A 322 14.36 -22.38 -12.48
C THR A 322 14.15 -21.11 -13.32
N GLU A 323 13.53 -21.25 -14.51
CA GLU A 323 13.11 -20.13 -15.32
C GLU A 323 12.17 -19.18 -14.55
N ALA A 324 11.24 -19.75 -13.77
CA ALA A 324 10.33 -18.99 -12.91
C ALA A 324 11.08 -18.14 -11.88
N PHE A 325 12.16 -18.63 -11.29
CA PHE A 325 13.00 -17.85 -10.39
C PHE A 325 13.78 -16.75 -11.15
N GLY A 326 14.20 -17.05 -12.38
CA GLY A 326 14.84 -16.07 -13.27
C GLY A 326 13.97 -14.83 -13.51
N GLN A 327 12.63 -14.96 -13.48
CA GLN A 327 11.73 -13.81 -13.61
C GLN A 327 11.83 -12.84 -12.42
N TYR A 328 12.03 -13.33 -11.20
CA TYR A 328 12.22 -12.48 -10.01
C TYR A 328 13.54 -11.68 -10.11
N LEU A 329 14.61 -12.32 -10.58
CA LEU A 329 15.89 -11.63 -10.84
C LEU A 329 15.72 -10.57 -11.93
N GLN A 330 15.00 -10.91 -13.01
CA GLN A 330 14.74 -9.96 -14.09
C GLN A 330 13.86 -8.80 -13.63
N ASP A 331 12.87 -9.04 -12.74
CA ASP A 331 12.03 -7.99 -12.16
C ASP A 331 12.86 -6.97 -11.38
N ALA A 332 13.90 -7.40 -10.67
CA ALA A 332 14.82 -6.50 -9.98
C ALA A 332 15.59 -5.60 -10.96
N LEU A 333 16.13 -6.17 -12.03
CA LEU A 333 16.84 -5.39 -13.06
C LEU A 333 15.90 -4.42 -13.79
N ASP A 334 14.69 -4.87 -14.09
CA ASP A 334 13.66 -4.09 -14.77
C ASP A 334 13.18 -2.91 -13.91
N LEU A 335 13.06 -3.13 -12.59
CA LEU A 335 12.71 -2.05 -11.65
C LEU A 335 13.81 -0.97 -11.60
N ILE A 336 15.06 -1.36 -11.55
CA ILE A 336 16.18 -0.39 -11.57
C ILE A 336 16.18 0.38 -12.91
N GLU A 337 15.98 -0.30 -14.03
CA GLU A 337 15.90 0.35 -15.34
C GLU A 337 14.65 1.25 -15.45
N PHE A 338 13.51 0.84 -14.89
CA PHE A 338 12.32 1.71 -14.81
C PHE A 338 12.63 3.00 -14.05
N ALA A 339 13.26 2.88 -12.88
CA ALA A 339 13.55 4.02 -12.03
C ALA A 339 14.65 4.92 -12.59
N ASN A 340 15.74 4.35 -13.13
CA ASN A 340 16.97 5.07 -13.44
C ASN A 340 17.34 5.05 -14.93
N GLY A 341 16.72 4.18 -15.73
CA GLY A 341 17.10 3.98 -17.13
C GLY A 341 16.82 5.18 -18.02
N ALA A 342 17.53 5.25 -19.14
CA ALA A 342 17.37 6.27 -20.18
C ALA A 342 15.92 6.27 -20.74
N GLU A 343 15.49 7.43 -21.24
CA GLU A 343 14.13 7.65 -21.77
C GLU A 343 13.74 6.68 -22.90
N ASP A 344 14.71 6.27 -23.71
CA ASP A 344 14.58 5.35 -24.84
C ASP A 344 14.86 3.88 -24.46
N GLY A 345 15.28 3.62 -23.20
CA GLY A 345 15.44 2.27 -22.66
C GLY A 345 14.10 1.55 -22.52
N ARG A 346 14.15 0.22 -22.45
CA ARG A 346 12.93 -0.60 -22.41
C ARG A 346 11.96 -0.18 -21.29
N TRP A 347 12.45 -0.03 -20.07
CA TRP A 347 11.62 0.34 -18.92
C TRP A 347 11.64 1.84 -18.63
N GLY A 348 12.69 2.56 -19.03
CA GLY A 348 12.71 4.02 -18.99
C GLY A 348 11.62 4.62 -19.88
N SER A 349 11.37 4.06 -21.07
CA SER A 349 10.27 4.50 -21.94
C SER A 349 8.88 4.25 -21.35
N VAL A 350 8.71 3.22 -20.53
CA VAL A 350 7.46 2.98 -19.77
C VAL A 350 7.27 4.10 -18.73
N ARG A 351 8.30 4.46 -17.98
CA ARG A 351 8.26 5.61 -17.05
C ARG A 351 7.82 6.89 -17.78
N VAL A 352 8.42 7.17 -18.92
CA VAL A 352 8.08 8.35 -19.75
C VAL A 352 6.63 8.29 -20.22
N ALA A 353 6.16 7.14 -20.68
CA ALA A 353 4.78 6.94 -21.11
C ALA A 353 3.77 7.11 -19.97
N MET A 354 4.17 6.82 -18.72
CA MET A 354 3.40 7.09 -17.51
C MET A 354 3.43 8.56 -17.06
N GLY A 355 4.22 9.42 -17.73
CA GLY A 355 4.23 10.87 -17.52
C GLY A 355 5.47 11.41 -16.80
N HIS A 356 6.47 10.57 -16.48
CA HIS A 356 7.68 11.03 -15.79
C HIS A 356 8.94 10.78 -16.62
N LYS A 357 9.54 11.87 -17.08
CA LYS A 357 10.70 11.84 -17.99
C LYS A 357 12.00 11.53 -17.26
N GLU A 358 12.26 12.25 -16.16
CA GLU A 358 13.51 12.17 -15.42
C GLU A 358 13.63 10.87 -14.60
N PRO A 359 14.86 10.40 -14.32
CA PRO A 359 15.07 9.29 -13.39
C PRO A 359 14.60 9.60 -11.96
N PHE A 360 14.12 8.58 -11.25
CA PHE A 360 13.75 8.66 -9.82
C PHE A 360 14.93 8.52 -8.86
N HIS A 361 16.16 8.34 -9.37
CA HIS A 361 17.38 8.24 -8.58
C HIS A 361 17.37 7.13 -7.52
N LEU A 362 16.87 5.95 -7.90
CA LEU A 362 16.91 4.77 -7.06
C LEU A 362 18.35 4.37 -6.73
N THR A 363 18.66 4.25 -5.44
CA THR A 363 20.01 3.92 -4.95
C THR A 363 20.04 2.74 -3.97
N MET A 364 18.87 2.27 -3.53
CA MET A 364 18.73 1.20 -2.54
C MET A 364 17.62 0.23 -2.91
N LEU A 365 17.80 -1.04 -2.61
CA LEU A 365 16.79 -2.09 -2.77
C LEU A 365 16.78 -3.01 -1.55
N GLY A 366 15.60 -3.30 -1.01
CA GLY A 366 15.36 -4.38 -0.07
C GLY A 366 15.20 -5.71 -0.81
N ILE A 367 15.95 -6.71 -0.42
CA ILE A 367 15.93 -8.06 -1.01
C ILE A 367 15.25 -9.01 -0.05
N GLY A 368 13.95 -9.23 -0.26
CA GLY A 368 13.08 -9.95 0.64
C GLY A 368 12.54 -9.09 1.78
N ASN A 369 11.48 -9.57 2.43
CA ASN A 369 10.88 -9.00 3.63
C ASN A 369 10.79 -10.10 4.70
N GLU A 370 11.28 -9.85 5.91
CA GLU A 370 11.19 -10.78 7.06
C GLU A 370 11.60 -12.23 6.77
N GLN A 371 12.18 -12.53 5.62
CA GLN A 371 12.58 -13.87 5.29
C GLN A 371 13.75 -14.35 6.17
N TRP A 372 13.68 -15.64 6.52
CA TRP A 372 14.73 -16.32 7.26
C TRP A 372 15.16 -17.60 6.60
N GLU A 373 16.39 -18.00 6.92
CA GLU A 373 17.02 -19.19 6.37
C GLU A 373 16.47 -20.48 6.96
N THR A 374 16.05 -21.37 6.09
CA THR A 374 15.77 -22.79 6.40
C THR A 374 16.29 -23.66 5.27
N GLU A 375 16.42 -24.97 5.50
CA GLU A 375 16.78 -25.92 4.43
C GLU A 375 15.83 -25.86 3.22
N LYS A 376 14.57 -25.50 3.46
CA LYS A 376 13.54 -25.41 2.40
C LYS A 376 13.56 -24.06 1.71
N SER A 377 13.61 -22.96 2.48
CA SER A 377 13.55 -21.62 1.90
C SER A 377 14.80 -21.24 1.14
N GLY A 378 15.98 -21.64 1.63
CA GLY A 378 17.27 -21.29 1.03
C GLY A 378 17.40 -19.78 0.84
N PHE A 379 17.02 -18.97 1.85
CA PHE A 379 16.95 -17.51 1.70
C PHE A 379 18.32 -16.92 1.38
N PHE A 380 19.39 -17.39 1.98
CA PHE A 380 20.73 -16.86 1.73
C PHE A 380 21.23 -17.14 0.31
N GLU A 381 20.84 -18.27 -0.27
CA GLU A 381 21.14 -18.54 -1.69
C GLU A 381 20.38 -17.59 -2.59
N ARG A 382 19.10 -17.32 -2.29
CA ARG A 382 18.27 -16.36 -3.04
C ARG A 382 18.89 -14.98 -2.99
N TYR A 383 19.23 -14.49 -1.79
CA TYR A 383 19.90 -13.20 -1.62
C TYR A 383 21.18 -13.12 -2.45
N ARG A 384 22.05 -14.14 -2.38
CA ARG A 384 23.28 -14.20 -3.18
C ARG A 384 23.02 -14.10 -4.69
N LEU A 385 22.00 -14.81 -5.19
CA LEU A 385 21.64 -14.75 -6.61
C LEU A 385 21.13 -13.37 -7.04
N PHE A 386 20.35 -12.72 -6.19
CA PHE A 386 19.94 -11.33 -6.42
C PHE A 386 21.14 -10.38 -6.41
N GLU A 387 22.02 -10.50 -5.43
CA GLU A 387 23.24 -9.70 -5.32
C GLU A 387 24.12 -9.84 -6.57
N GLU A 388 24.45 -11.08 -6.95
CA GLU A 388 25.25 -11.35 -8.15
C GLU A 388 24.60 -10.77 -9.43
N CYS A 389 23.29 -10.97 -9.58
CA CYS A 389 22.54 -10.49 -10.74
C CYS A 389 22.51 -8.94 -10.81
N ILE A 390 22.21 -8.29 -9.68
CA ILE A 390 22.09 -6.83 -9.63
C ILE A 390 23.46 -6.18 -9.77
N HIS A 391 24.45 -6.59 -8.98
CA HIS A 391 25.77 -5.96 -8.99
C HIS A 391 26.56 -6.25 -10.27
N ALA A 392 26.23 -7.28 -11.03
CA ALA A 392 26.80 -7.48 -12.36
C ALA A 392 26.43 -6.34 -13.34
N LYS A 393 25.27 -5.69 -13.15
CA LYS A 393 24.77 -4.63 -14.05
C LYS A 393 24.75 -3.24 -13.40
N TYR A 394 24.45 -3.19 -12.09
CA TYR A 394 24.26 -1.98 -11.29
C TYR A 394 25.04 -2.05 -9.97
N PRO A 395 26.38 -2.02 -10.01
CA PRO A 395 27.22 -2.18 -8.82
C PRO A 395 27.09 -1.04 -7.80
N GLU A 396 26.47 0.08 -8.19
CA GLU A 396 26.20 1.24 -7.33
C GLU A 396 24.95 1.08 -6.45
N ILE A 397 24.06 0.15 -6.76
CA ILE A 397 22.83 -0.08 -5.99
C ILE A 397 23.18 -0.74 -4.65
N ARG A 398 22.76 -0.13 -3.58
CA ARG A 398 22.96 -0.64 -2.22
C ARG A 398 21.87 -1.63 -1.88
N LEU A 399 22.24 -2.86 -1.57
CA LEU A 399 21.32 -3.94 -1.23
C LEU A 399 21.13 -4.05 0.28
N ILE A 400 19.88 -4.23 0.69
CA ILE A 400 19.49 -4.45 2.08
C ILE A 400 18.97 -5.87 2.20
N GLY A 401 19.52 -6.63 3.15
CA GLY A 401 19.14 -8.01 3.42
C GLY A 401 18.26 -8.10 4.66
N SER A 402 17.48 -9.19 4.78
CA SER A 402 16.60 -9.43 5.92
C SER A 402 17.30 -10.20 7.03
N ALA A 403 17.04 -9.79 8.30
CA ALA A 403 17.43 -10.56 9.49
C ALA A 403 16.29 -11.46 10.01
N GLY A 404 15.16 -11.51 9.31
CA GLY A 404 13.95 -12.18 9.75
C GLY A 404 13.00 -11.23 10.50
N PRO A 405 11.95 -11.77 11.13
CA PRO A 405 10.85 -10.97 11.70
C PRO A 405 11.08 -10.53 13.16
N ASP A 406 12.20 -10.88 13.76
CA ASP A 406 12.50 -10.59 15.17
C ASP A 406 14.00 -10.51 15.43
N ILE A 407 14.39 -9.92 16.58
CA ILE A 407 15.79 -9.73 16.99
C ILE A 407 16.24 -10.67 18.12
N THR A 408 15.45 -11.66 18.49
CA THR A 408 15.70 -12.50 19.68
C THR A 408 15.88 -13.97 19.34
N SER A 409 15.59 -14.37 18.10
CA SER A 409 15.63 -15.77 17.67
C SER A 409 16.95 -16.19 17.04
N GLU A 410 17.17 -17.51 16.95
CA GLU A 410 18.29 -18.09 16.20
C GLU A 410 18.30 -17.67 14.71
N ARG A 411 17.15 -17.27 14.15
CA ARG A 411 17.01 -16.77 12.76
C ARG A 411 17.81 -15.50 12.58
N TYR A 412 17.66 -14.57 13.52
CA TYR A 412 18.39 -13.33 13.57
C TYR A 412 19.91 -13.53 13.70
N GLU A 413 20.35 -14.34 14.67
CA GLU A 413 21.77 -14.66 14.85
C GLU A 413 22.39 -15.30 13.60
N LYS A 414 21.64 -16.21 12.96
CA LYS A 414 22.05 -16.88 11.73
C LYS A 414 22.21 -15.91 10.56
N ALA A 415 21.30 -14.95 10.43
CA ALA A 415 21.37 -13.92 9.40
C ALA A 415 22.61 -13.02 9.59
N TRP A 416 22.83 -12.51 10.79
CA TRP A 416 23.98 -11.67 11.09
C TRP A 416 25.31 -12.43 10.86
N LYS A 417 25.39 -13.65 11.30
CA LYS A 417 26.57 -14.52 11.03
C LYS A 417 26.84 -14.67 9.54
N TYR A 418 25.79 -14.83 8.74
CA TYR A 418 25.89 -14.93 7.29
C TYR A 418 26.44 -13.63 6.67
N TYR A 419 25.84 -12.48 6.95
CA TYR A 419 26.25 -11.22 6.37
C TYR A 419 27.65 -10.79 6.81
N HIS A 420 27.99 -10.93 8.09
CA HIS A 420 29.37 -10.72 8.58
C HIS A 420 30.39 -11.63 7.90
N GLY A 421 30.00 -12.86 7.55
CA GLY A 421 30.83 -13.77 6.79
C GLY A 421 31.05 -13.29 5.36
N ALA A 422 29.98 -12.89 4.69
CA ALA A 422 29.98 -12.49 3.29
C ALA A 422 30.82 -11.22 3.03
N VAL A 423 30.70 -10.20 3.87
CA VAL A 423 31.43 -8.92 3.70
C VAL A 423 32.95 -9.04 3.89
N LYS A 424 33.42 -10.12 4.50
CA LYS A 424 34.87 -10.40 4.60
C LYS A 424 35.48 -10.74 3.23
N THR A 425 34.68 -11.30 2.34
CA THR A 425 35.10 -11.67 0.98
C THR A 425 34.71 -10.60 -0.04
N GLN A 426 33.55 -9.91 0.16
CA GLN A 426 33.02 -8.91 -0.75
C GLN A 426 32.41 -7.75 0.04
N LYS A 427 33.09 -6.62 0.12
CA LYS A 427 32.71 -5.49 0.99
C LYS A 427 31.36 -4.87 0.69
N ASN A 428 30.93 -4.86 -0.58
CA ASN A 428 29.64 -4.29 -1.00
C ASN A 428 28.54 -5.34 -1.15
N TYR A 429 28.75 -6.56 -0.59
CA TYR A 429 27.79 -7.65 -0.65
C TYR A 429 26.42 -7.27 -0.07
N VAL A 430 26.41 -6.60 1.04
CA VAL A 430 25.23 -6.03 1.71
C VAL A 430 25.57 -4.65 2.23
N TYR A 431 24.67 -3.69 2.05
CA TYR A 431 24.80 -2.35 2.61
C TYR A 431 24.34 -2.30 4.06
N ALA A 432 23.13 -2.78 4.31
CA ALA A 432 22.54 -2.86 5.64
C ALA A 432 21.71 -4.13 5.78
N VAL A 433 21.52 -4.56 7.03
CA VAL A 433 20.62 -5.66 7.39
C VAL A 433 19.38 -5.07 8.02
N ASP A 434 18.21 -5.47 7.52
CA ASP A 434 16.89 -5.04 7.96
C ASP A 434 16.47 -5.83 9.20
N GLU A 435 16.33 -5.13 10.32
CA GLU A 435 15.95 -5.65 11.63
C GLU A 435 14.53 -5.20 11.97
N HIS A 436 13.71 -6.13 12.44
CA HIS A 436 12.33 -5.87 12.85
C HIS A 436 12.14 -6.18 14.32
N TYR A 437 11.53 -5.27 15.07
CA TYR A 437 11.23 -5.49 16.48
C TYR A 437 9.94 -4.81 16.94
N TYR A 438 8.98 -5.64 17.25
CA TYR A 438 7.71 -5.31 17.88
C TYR A 438 7.74 -5.85 19.31
N VAL A 439 8.14 -5.01 20.26
CA VAL A 439 8.45 -5.43 21.63
C VAL A 439 7.79 -4.50 22.65
N GLU A 440 7.75 -4.95 23.90
CA GLU A 440 7.19 -4.17 25.02
C GLU A 440 7.94 -2.84 25.23
N PRO A 441 7.28 -1.76 25.69
CA PRO A 441 7.93 -0.48 26.00
C PRO A 441 9.13 -0.61 26.95
N ASP A 442 9.07 -1.52 27.92
CA ASP A 442 10.15 -1.75 28.87
C ASP A 442 11.42 -2.27 28.20
N TRP A 443 11.27 -3.03 27.10
CA TRP A 443 12.40 -3.48 26.31
C TRP A 443 13.16 -2.28 25.71
N PHE A 444 12.45 -1.34 25.10
CA PHE A 444 13.06 -0.13 24.52
C PHE A 444 13.79 0.71 25.56
N TYR A 445 13.21 0.90 26.76
CA TYR A 445 13.88 1.60 27.84
C TYR A 445 15.15 0.89 28.32
N ALA A 446 15.13 -0.45 28.38
CA ALA A 446 16.26 -1.25 28.85
C ALA A 446 17.40 -1.33 27.83
N HIS A 447 17.14 -1.08 26.55
CA HIS A 447 18.08 -1.33 25.45
C HIS A 447 18.50 -0.05 24.70
N THR A 448 18.53 1.11 25.35
CA THR A 448 19.01 2.35 24.75
C THR A 448 20.49 2.29 24.31
N ASP A 449 21.23 1.28 24.74
CA ASP A 449 22.63 0.98 24.38
C ASP A 449 22.77 -0.24 23.43
N PHE A 450 21.67 -0.75 22.88
CA PHE A 450 21.60 -1.97 22.09
C PHE A 450 22.65 -2.01 20.98
N TYR A 451 22.88 -0.91 20.28
CA TYR A 451 23.83 -0.83 19.17
C TYR A 451 25.25 -0.43 19.58
N ASP A 452 25.54 -0.21 20.87
CA ASP A 452 26.83 0.29 21.31
C ASP A 452 27.99 -0.66 20.98
N GLU A 453 27.77 -1.97 21.08
CA GLU A 453 28.75 -3.01 20.84
C GLU A 453 28.59 -3.72 19.49
N TYR A 454 27.69 -3.26 18.63
CA TYR A 454 27.53 -3.85 17.28
C TYR A 454 28.82 -3.73 16.47
N PRO A 455 29.21 -4.77 15.72
CA PRO A 455 30.27 -4.67 14.72
C PRO A 455 29.96 -3.58 13.70
N ARG A 456 30.97 -2.86 13.22
CA ARG A 456 30.80 -1.74 12.28
C ARG A 456 31.06 -2.09 10.83
N ASP A 457 31.26 -3.37 10.52
CA ASP A 457 31.54 -3.89 9.18
C ASP A 457 30.29 -4.00 8.28
N VAL A 458 29.11 -4.21 8.89
CA VAL A 458 27.81 -4.19 8.22
C VAL A 458 26.92 -3.13 8.89
N LYS A 459 26.13 -2.41 8.10
CA LYS A 459 25.19 -1.42 8.60
C LYS A 459 23.88 -2.05 9.02
N VAL A 460 23.11 -1.33 9.84
CA VAL A 460 21.77 -1.70 10.30
C VAL A 460 20.74 -0.80 9.66
N PHE A 461 19.67 -1.39 9.21
CA PHE A 461 18.40 -0.75 8.95
C PHE A 461 17.39 -1.23 10.00
N ALA A 462 16.96 -0.36 10.91
CA ALA A 462 15.85 -0.60 11.82
C ALA A 462 14.53 -0.40 11.03
N GLY A 463 14.17 -1.40 10.20
CA GLY A 463 13.20 -1.20 9.11
C GLY A 463 11.75 -1.24 9.55
N GLU A 464 11.46 -1.99 10.64
CA GLU A 464 10.14 -2.01 11.25
C GLU A 464 10.29 -2.10 12.77
N TYR A 465 9.75 -1.11 13.47
CA TYR A 465 9.69 -1.14 14.94
C TYR A 465 8.47 -0.42 15.47
N ALA A 466 7.92 -0.93 16.56
CA ALA A 466 6.93 -0.26 17.39
C ALA A 466 6.94 -0.83 18.81
N ALA A 467 6.63 0.02 19.79
CA ALA A 467 6.41 -0.41 21.16
C ALA A 467 5.00 -0.97 21.31
N HIS A 468 4.89 -2.28 21.55
CA HIS A 468 3.63 -2.99 21.75
C HIS A 468 3.32 -3.08 23.26
N PRO A 469 2.46 -2.21 23.81
CA PRO A 469 2.15 -2.21 25.22
C PRO A 469 1.14 -3.32 25.56
N GLY A 470 1.61 -4.31 26.30
CA GLY A 470 0.77 -5.42 26.80
C GLY A 470 0.65 -6.60 25.81
N HIS A 471 0.26 -7.74 26.35
CA HIS A 471 0.02 -8.98 25.57
C HIS A 471 -1.42 -9.08 25.06
N THR A 472 -2.04 -7.94 24.77
CA THR A 472 -3.39 -7.89 24.19
C THR A 472 -3.36 -8.27 22.71
N GLU A 473 -4.50 -8.71 22.18
CA GLU A 473 -4.65 -8.96 20.76
C GLU A 473 -4.32 -7.70 19.94
N LEU A 474 -3.77 -7.87 18.75
CA LEU A 474 -3.27 -6.77 17.92
C LEU A 474 -4.29 -5.65 17.68
N MET A 475 -5.59 -6.00 17.54
CA MET A 475 -6.67 -5.02 17.36
C MET A 475 -6.95 -4.18 18.62
N GLU A 476 -6.58 -4.65 19.80
CA GLU A 476 -6.82 -3.96 21.07
C GLU A 476 -5.63 -3.09 21.49
N GLN A 477 -4.49 -3.26 20.85
CA GLN A 477 -3.31 -2.45 21.11
C GLN A 477 -3.57 -1.00 20.70
N LYS A 478 -3.19 -0.07 21.54
CA LYS A 478 -3.43 1.36 21.32
C LYS A 478 -2.15 2.14 21.46
N ASN A 479 -2.04 3.17 20.65
CA ASN A 479 -1.02 4.16 20.87
C ASN A 479 -1.13 4.75 22.28
N CYS A 480 -0.02 4.80 22.99
CA CYS A 480 0.03 5.40 24.31
C CYS A 480 1.31 6.22 24.50
N LEU A 481 1.25 7.21 25.37
CA LEU A 481 2.41 8.07 25.68
C LEU A 481 3.60 7.26 26.18
N GLY A 482 3.36 6.18 26.94
CA GLY A 482 4.42 5.30 27.45
C GLY A 482 5.21 4.62 26.35
N GLY A 483 4.51 4.11 25.31
CA GLY A 483 5.15 3.55 24.12
C GLY A 483 5.97 4.60 23.36
N ALA A 484 5.39 5.75 23.08
CA ALA A 484 6.08 6.85 22.39
C ALA A 484 7.36 7.32 23.12
N LEU A 485 7.32 7.42 24.45
CA LEU A 485 8.50 7.79 25.24
C LEU A 485 9.56 6.70 25.25
N ALA A 486 9.16 5.42 25.24
CA ALA A 486 10.08 4.29 25.19
C ALA A 486 10.83 4.25 23.86
N GLU A 487 10.11 4.41 22.74
CA GLU A 487 10.69 4.52 21.41
C GLU A 487 11.62 5.73 21.28
N ALA A 488 11.20 6.90 21.76
CA ALA A 488 12.03 8.10 21.75
C ALA A 488 13.32 7.90 22.57
N ALA A 489 13.26 7.22 23.71
CA ALA A 489 14.45 6.88 24.50
C ALA A 489 15.40 5.96 23.72
N PHE A 490 14.88 4.93 23.06
CA PHE A 490 15.65 4.01 22.22
C PHE A 490 16.30 4.72 21.04
N LEU A 491 15.58 5.60 20.36
CA LEU A 491 16.08 6.38 19.23
C LEU A 491 17.30 7.24 19.58
N THR A 492 17.45 7.69 20.84
CA THR A 492 18.69 8.35 21.26
C THR A 492 19.91 7.43 21.16
N GLY A 493 19.73 6.12 21.35
CA GLY A 493 20.74 5.09 21.13
C GLY A 493 21.00 4.84 19.65
N VAL A 494 19.94 4.82 18.83
CA VAL A 494 20.01 4.71 17.37
C VAL A 494 20.83 5.88 16.80
N GLU A 495 20.51 7.13 17.14
CA GLU A 495 21.25 8.32 16.69
C GLU A 495 22.69 8.33 17.20
N ARG A 496 22.93 7.92 18.45
CA ARG A 496 24.29 7.81 19.01
C ARG A 496 25.15 6.83 18.23
N ASN A 497 24.56 5.84 17.61
CA ASN A 497 25.18 4.80 16.80
C ASN A 497 24.93 4.97 15.30
N ALA A 498 24.76 6.19 14.81
CA ALA A 498 24.55 6.50 13.39
C ALA A 498 25.72 6.09 12.46
N ASP A 499 26.85 5.66 13.03
CA ASP A 499 27.93 5.03 12.29
C ASP A 499 27.65 3.57 11.92
N VAL A 500 26.69 2.92 12.58
CA VAL A 500 26.23 1.55 12.27
C VAL A 500 24.77 1.53 11.87
N VAL A 501 23.86 2.20 12.59
CA VAL A 501 22.46 2.30 12.22
C VAL A 501 22.29 3.45 11.23
N VAL A 502 22.05 3.15 9.98
CA VAL A 502 22.04 4.14 8.89
C VAL A 502 20.64 4.52 8.42
N LEU A 503 19.66 3.68 8.70
CA LEU A 503 18.25 3.87 8.34
C LEU A 503 17.36 3.38 9.49
N ALA A 504 16.25 4.08 9.73
CA ALA A 504 15.22 3.67 10.68
C ALA A 504 13.83 4.12 10.22
N SER A 505 12.81 3.26 10.33
CA SER A 505 11.42 3.57 10.00
C SER A 505 10.45 2.89 10.96
N TYR A 506 9.50 3.66 11.48
CA TYR A 506 8.39 3.16 12.30
C TYR A 506 7.37 2.39 11.45
N ALA A 507 6.78 1.34 11.99
CA ALA A 507 5.78 0.52 11.32
C ALA A 507 4.65 0.07 12.27
N PRO A 508 3.37 0.03 11.77
CA PRO A 508 2.89 0.56 10.51
C PRO A 508 2.68 2.09 10.49
N LEU A 509 2.58 2.65 9.28
CA LEU A 509 2.45 4.09 9.10
C LEU A 509 1.02 4.60 9.32
N PHE A 510 0.05 3.95 8.69
CA PHE A 510 -1.35 4.41 8.61
C PHE A 510 -2.33 3.39 9.15
N ALA A 511 -3.35 3.89 9.88
CA ALA A 511 -4.52 3.12 10.27
C ALA A 511 -5.82 3.89 10.04
N ARG A 512 -6.74 3.31 9.25
CA ARG A 512 -8.10 3.83 9.08
C ARG A 512 -8.93 3.42 10.29
N LEU A 513 -9.60 4.39 10.93
CA LEU A 513 -10.51 4.15 12.05
C LEU A 513 -11.66 3.22 11.63
N GLY A 514 -11.93 2.20 12.43
CA GLY A 514 -12.95 1.18 12.12
C GLY A 514 -12.48 0.06 11.18
N PHE A 515 -11.29 0.18 10.58
CA PHE A 515 -10.71 -0.78 9.62
C PHE A 515 -9.31 -1.24 10.03
N THR A 516 -9.00 -1.12 11.31
CA THR A 516 -7.68 -1.42 11.85
C THR A 516 -7.60 -2.86 12.31
N GLN A 517 -6.59 -3.59 11.87
CA GLN A 517 -6.31 -4.96 12.28
C GLN A 517 -4.93 -5.13 12.92
N TRP A 518 -4.09 -4.13 12.83
CA TRP A 518 -2.77 -4.08 13.46
C TRP A 518 -2.56 -2.70 14.08
N ALA A 519 -2.11 -2.63 15.31
CA ALA A 519 -1.80 -1.41 16.05
C ALA A 519 -0.65 -1.69 17.05
N PRO A 520 0.10 -0.67 17.53
CA PRO A 520 -0.10 0.76 17.30
C PRO A 520 0.39 1.25 15.93
N ASP A 521 -0.14 2.38 15.47
CA ASP A 521 0.16 2.98 14.17
C ASP A 521 0.62 4.44 14.32
N MET A 522 1.39 4.95 13.35
CA MET A 522 1.91 6.31 13.44
C MET A 522 0.83 7.37 13.18
N ILE A 523 -0.02 7.17 12.18
CA ILE A 523 -1.07 8.13 11.76
C ILE A 523 -2.40 7.42 11.70
N TRP A 524 -3.35 7.94 12.47
CA TRP A 524 -4.76 7.49 12.44
C TRP A 524 -5.60 8.46 11.64
N PHE A 525 -6.52 7.95 10.84
CA PHE A 525 -7.36 8.76 9.97
C PHE A 525 -8.75 8.15 9.76
N ASP A 526 -9.70 8.99 9.35
CA ASP A 526 -11.00 8.62 8.78
C ASP A 526 -11.23 9.32 7.44
N GLY A 527 -12.46 9.36 6.95
CA GLY A 527 -12.79 10.07 5.70
C GLY A 527 -12.65 11.59 5.79
N GLU A 528 -12.63 12.18 6.99
CA GLU A 528 -12.66 13.64 7.21
C GLU A 528 -11.38 14.18 7.84
N THR A 529 -10.83 13.44 8.80
CA THR A 529 -9.76 13.89 9.67
C THR A 529 -8.58 12.93 9.67
N SER A 530 -7.42 13.47 9.93
CA SER A 530 -6.22 12.70 10.16
C SER A 530 -5.52 13.24 11.42
N VAL A 531 -5.06 12.33 12.26
CA VAL A 531 -4.38 12.67 13.52
C VAL A 531 -3.04 11.95 13.55
N SER A 532 -1.97 12.74 13.54
CA SER A 532 -0.67 12.19 13.90
C SER A 532 -0.59 12.05 15.41
N TYR A 533 -0.24 10.86 15.85
CA TYR A 533 -0.14 10.57 17.27
C TYR A 533 1.11 11.19 17.91
N THR A 534 1.16 11.16 19.24
CA THR A 534 2.25 11.69 20.12
C THR A 534 3.66 11.24 19.69
N HIS A 535 3.80 10.16 18.96
CA HIS A 535 5.03 9.67 18.35
C HIS A 535 5.70 10.71 17.45
N LEU A 536 4.93 11.34 16.56
CA LEU A 536 5.45 12.34 15.63
C LEU A 536 6.11 13.50 16.36
N ARG A 537 5.48 14.00 17.43
CA ARG A 537 6.04 15.08 18.24
C ARG A 537 7.28 14.65 19.03
N ALA A 538 7.38 13.39 19.46
CA ALA A 538 8.57 12.86 20.13
C ALA A 538 9.74 12.71 19.13
N HIS A 539 9.49 12.29 17.90
CA HIS A 539 10.46 12.26 16.81
C HIS A 539 10.89 13.66 16.35
N GLU A 540 9.96 14.62 16.29
CA GLU A 540 10.25 16.02 15.94
C GLU A 540 11.11 16.72 17.00
N THR A 541 10.88 16.46 18.29
CA THR A 541 11.67 17.09 19.37
C THR A 541 13.13 16.61 19.40
N GLY A 542 13.41 15.39 18.92
CA GLY A 542 14.78 14.89 18.72
C GLY A 542 15.56 15.66 17.66
N ARG A 543 14.91 16.23 16.64
CA ARG A 543 15.55 17.04 15.59
C ARG A 543 15.79 18.49 15.97
N ASN A 544 15.10 19.00 16.99
CA ASN A 544 15.17 20.40 17.45
C ASN A 544 15.93 20.60 18.77
N LEU A 545 16.51 19.54 19.34
CA LEU A 545 17.40 19.58 20.50
C LEU A 545 18.84 19.24 20.10
#